data_c5204b32f6f5da44f4a0ae78e742fb35
#
_entry.id   c5204b32f6f5da44f4a0ae78e742fb35
#
_cell.length_a   1.000
_cell.length_b   1.000
_cell.length_c   1.000
_cell.angle_alpha   90.00
_cell.angle_beta   90.00
_cell.angle_gamma   90.00
#
_symmetry.space_group_name_H-M   'P 1'
#
loop_
_entity.id
_entity.type
_entity.pdbx_description
1 polymer ?
#
loop_
_entity_poly.entity_id
_entity_poly.type
_entity_poly.pdbx_seq_one_letter_code
_entity_poly.pdbx_strand_id
1 'polypeptide(L)'
;EYPGFIDSYTGMENLEYLADINKYIDKNAILDVMKQVGLYDFKDEKVKKYSLGMRQKLGIVQAIMEDQELLVFDEPTNALDEDSIKIFREIMISKKKQGKTILIASHHKEDLKDLFDYIVKMSNGECY
;
A
#
# COMPACT_ATOMS: atom_id res chain seq x y z
N GLU A 1 -2.02 4.15 11.77
CA GLU A 1 -0.58 4.46 11.95
C GLU A 1 0.03 4.78 10.60
N TYR A 2 0.96 5.73 10.58
CA TYR A 2 1.66 6.09 9.35
C TYR A 2 2.84 5.15 9.14
N PRO A 3 3.12 4.73 7.90
CA PRO A 3 4.31 3.96 7.61
C PRO A 3 5.57 4.69 8.10
N GLY A 4 6.41 3.99 8.84
CA GLY A 4 7.64 4.53 9.41
C GLY A 4 8.75 4.69 8.38
N PHE A 5 8.60 5.62 7.44
CA PHE A 5 9.64 5.95 6.48
C PHE A 5 10.69 6.92 7.04
N ILE A 6 11.89 6.88 6.48
CA ILE A 6 12.98 7.79 6.82
C ILE A 6 12.75 9.11 6.07
N ASP A 7 12.42 10.16 6.81
CA ASP A 7 12.01 11.47 6.28
C ASP A 7 13.10 12.17 5.44
N SER A 8 14.37 11.93 5.76
CA SER A 8 15.52 12.50 5.04
C SER A 8 15.85 11.77 3.74
N TYR A 9 15.27 10.58 3.51
CA TYR A 9 15.42 9.80 2.31
C TYR A 9 14.33 10.16 1.29
N THR A 10 14.62 9.93 0.01
CA THR A 10 13.61 10.01 -1.05
C THR A 10 12.62 8.84 -0.95
N GLY A 11 11.52 8.94 -1.70
CA GLY A 11 10.59 7.83 -1.80
C GLY A 11 11.28 6.55 -2.32
N MET A 12 12.09 6.69 -3.38
CA MET A 12 12.81 5.56 -3.96
C MET A 12 13.86 4.98 -3.01
N GLU A 13 14.66 5.82 -2.35
CA GLU A 13 15.65 5.37 -1.36
C GLU A 13 15.03 4.59 -0.21
N ASN A 14 13.86 5.00 0.28
CA ASN A 14 13.13 4.25 1.30
C ASN A 14 12.72 2.85 0.80
N LEU A 15 12.21 2.75 -0.42
CA LEU A 15 11.77 1.46 -0.97
C LEU A 15 12.96 0.55 -1.27
N GLU A 16 14.05 1.08 -1.81
CA GLU A 16 15.30 0.33 -2.03
C GLU A 16 15.87 -0.19 -0.72
N TYR A 17 15.92 0.64 0.32
CA TYR A 17 16.39 0.24 1.64
C TYR A 17 15.57 -0.92 2.22
N LEU A 18 14.25 -0.88 2.09
CA LEU A 18 13.37 -1.95 2.58
C LEU A 18 13.48 -3.22 1.74
N ALA A 19 13.60 -3.09 0.42
CA ALA A 19 13.83 -4.23 -0.48
C ALA A 19 15.17 -4.92 -0.21
N ASP A 20 16.21 -4.17 0.13
CA ASP A 20 17.56 -4.69 0.44
C ASP A 20 17.57 -5.52 1.72
N ILE A 21 16.76 -5.19 2.72
CA ILE A 21 16.59 -5.98 3.95
C ILE A 21 16.22 -7.43 3.63
N ASN A 22 15.33 -7.63 2.68
CA ASN A 22 14.87 -8.94 2.24
C ASN A 22 15.74 -9.55 1.13
N LYS A 23 16.84 -8.88 0.76
CA LYS A 23 17.71 -9.24 -0.37
C LYS A 23 16.97 -9.36 -1.71
N TYR A 24 15.85 -8.66 -1.81
CA TYR A 24 15.05 -8.53 -3.02
C TYR A 24 15.20 -7.11 -3.56
N ILE A 25 15.87 -6.98 -4.70
CA ILE A 25 16.03 -5.69 -5.37
C ILE A 25 15.61 -5.85 -6.82
N ASP A 26 14.36 -5.55 -7.10
CA ASP A 26 13.89 -5.31 -8.46
C ASP A 26 13.42 -3.86 -8.59
N LYS A 27 14.35 -3.00 -8.99
CA LYS A 27 14.07 -1.57 -9.17
C LYS A 27 12.95 -1.31 -10.19
N ASN A 28 12.86 -2.13 -11.25
CA ASN A 28 11.82 -1.97 -12.26
C ASN A 28 10.45 -2.30 -11.69
N ALA A 29 10.32 -3.34 -10.88
CA ALA A 29 9.07 -3.68 -10.19
C ALA A 29 8.62 -2.54 -9.25
N ILE A 30 9.55 -1.96 -8.49
CA ILE A 30 9.27 -0.81 -7.62
C ILE A 30 8.77 0.37 -8.45
N LEU A 31 9.47 0.72 -9.54
CA LEU A 31 9.10 1.83 -10.40
C LEU A 31 7.74 1.63 -11.07
N ASP A 32 7.42 0.42 -11.49
CA ASP A 32 6.14 0.10 -12.10
C ASP A 32 4.98 0.29 -11.11
N VAL A 33 5.15 -0.14 -9.87
CA VAL A 33 4.14 0.08 -8.82
C VAL A 33 4.03 1.57 -8.48
N MET A 34 5.14 2.30 -8.40
CA MET A 34 5.10 3.75 -8.20
C MET A 34 4.34 4.48 -9.31
N LYS A 35 4.45 4.04 -10.56
CA LYS A 35 3.64 4.56 -11.68
C LYS A 35 2.16 4.28 -11.47
N GLN A 36 1.80 3.06 -11.07
CA GLN A 36 0.40 2.67 -10.83
C GLN A 36 -0.27 3.56 -9.79
N VAL A 37 0.40 3.88 -8.70
CA VAL A 37 -0.17 4.71 -7.62
C VAL A 37 0.03 6.22 -7.83
N GLY A 38 0.68 6.64 -8.91
CA GLY A 38 0.91 8.05 -9.22
C GLY A 38 2.01 8.73 -8.39
N LEU A 39 2.99 7.97 -7.91
CA LEU A 39 4.15 8.49 -7.18
C LEU A 39 5.43 8.61 -8.00
N TYR A 40 5.45 8.12 -9.23
CA TYR A 40 6.66 8.05 -10.05
C TYR A 40 7.38 9.40 -10.19
N ASP A 41 6.64 10.47 -10.44
CA ASP A 41 7.22 11.81 -10.61
C ASP A 41 7.81 12.39 -9.32
N PHE A 42 7.46 11.83 -8.17
CA PHE A 42 7.92 12.24 -6.85
C PHE A 42 8.95 11.26 -6.22
N LYS A 43 9.40 10.26 -6.99
CA LYS A 43 10.29 9.21 -6.47
C LYS A 43 11.61 9.73 -5.90
N ASP A 44 12.13 10.82 -6.45
CA ASP A 44 13.41 11.44 -6.05
C ASP A 44 13.21 12.61 -5.07
N GLU A 45 11.98 12.88 -4.65
CA GLU A 45 11.69 13.88 -3.63
C GLU A 45 11.77 13.25 -2.22
N LYS A 46 12.29 14.00 -1.25
CA LYS A 46 12.40 13.53 0.13
C LYS A 46 11.02 13.35 0.76
N VAL A 47 10.85 12.25 1.48
CA VAL A 47 9.57 11.87 2.11
C VAL A 47 9.07 12.91 3.10
N LYS A 48 9.95 13.69 3.72
CA LYS A 48 9.55 14.84 4.57
C LYS A 48 8.65 15.86 3.85
N LYS A 49 8.72 15.93 2.51
CA LYS A 49 7.90 16.82 1.68
C LYS A 49 6.63 16.15 1.16
N TYR A 50 6.48 14.85 1.37
CA TYR A 50 5.29 14.13 0.95
C TYR A 50 4.06 14.58 1.74
N SER A 51 2.93 14.72 1.03
CA SER A 51 1.64 14.83 1.68
C SER A 51 1.29 13.52 2.40
N LEU A 52 0.28 13.57 3.24
CA LEU A 52 -0.23 12.40 3.94
C LEU A 52 -0.66 11.29 2.97
N GLY A 53 -1.41 11.66 1.91
CA GLY A 53 -1.82 10.73 0.86
C GLY A 53 -0.64 10.15 0.10
N MET A 54 0.40 10.92 -0.18
CA MET A 54 1.63 10.43 -0.80
C MET A 54 2.36 9.43 0.09
N ARG A 55 2.46 9.67 1.40
CA ARG A 55 3.02 8.71 2.37
C ARG A 55 2.21 7.42 2.40
N GLN A 56 0.89 7.53 2.37
CA GLN A 56 -0.01 6.38 2.30
C GLN A 56 0.22 5.55 1.03
N LYS A 57 0.32 6.21 -0.12
CA LYS A 57 0.65 5.55 -1.39
C LYS A 57 2.01 4.85 -1.34
N LEU A 58 3.02 5.47 -0.73
CA LEU A 58 4.34 4.85 -0.56
C LEU A 58 4.26 3.58 0.28
N GLY A 59 3.43 3.57 1.34
CA GLY A 59 3.15 2.37 2.13
C GLY A 59 2.49 1.25 1.33
N ILE A 60 1.58 1.60 0.43
CA ILE A 60 0.97 0.63 -0.50
C ILE A 60 2.03 0.04 -1.44
N VAL A 61 2.90 0.87 -2.02
CA VAL A 61 4.01 0.40 -2.86
C VAL A 61 4.89 -0.59 -2.11
N GLN A 62 5.29 -0.25 -0.89
CA GLN A 62 6.08 -1.14 -0.04
C GLN A 62 5.44 -2.51 0.16
N ALA A 63 4.13 -2.54 0.41
CA ALA A 63 3.41 -3.78 0.67
C ALA A 63 3.33 -4.71 -0.55
N ILE A 64 3.34 -4.17 -1.77
CA ILE A 64 3.08 -4.95 -2.99
C ILE A 64 4.30 -5.10 -3.91
N MET A 65 5.39 -4.40 -3.66
CA MET A 65 6.56 -4.39 -4.55
C MET A 65 7.32 -5.73 -4.61
N GLU A 66 7.22 -6.55 -3.57
CA GLU A 66 7.98 -7.81 -3.44
C GLU A 66 7.17 -9.07 -3.79
N ASP A 67 6.02 -8.93 -4.41
CA ASP A 67 5.15 -10.04 -4.87
C ASP A 67 4.84 -11.10 -3.80
N GLN A 68 4.59 -10.68 -2.57
CA GLN A 68 4.32 -11.55 -1.43
C GLN A 68 2.98 -12.29 -1.57
N GLU A 69 2.89 -13.49 -0.96
CA GLU A 69 1.65 -14.30 -0.93
C GLU A 69 0.58 -13.73 -0.01
N LEU A 70 0.99 -13.07 1.07
CA LEU A 70 0.11 -12.44 2.04
C LEU A 70 0.34 -10.93 2.08
N LEU A 71 -0.69 -10.18 1.84
CA LEU A 71 -0.72 -8.72 1.92
C LEU A 71 -1.58 -8.31 3.12
N VAL A 72 -1.03 -7.49 4.01
CA VAL A 72 -1.72 -6.99 5.20
C VAL A 72 -1.73 -5.47 5.18
N PHE A 73 -2.91 -4.89 5.30
CA PHE A 73 -3.11 -3.45 5.32
C PHE A 73 -3.90 -3.02 6.55
N ASP A 74 -3.46 -1.95 7.18
CA ASP A 74 -4.19 -1.27 8.25
C ASP A 74 -4.61 0.12 7.77
N GLU A 75 -5.92 0.34 7.65
CA GLU A 75 -6.55 1.58 7.15
C GLU A 75 -5.93 2.12 5.84
N PRO A 76 -5.82 1.31 4.77
CA PRO A 76 -5.07 1.68 3.58
C PRO A 76 -5.67 2.84 2.77
N THR A 77 -6.96 3.11 2.92
CA THR A 77 -7.66 4.19 2.20
C THR A 77 -7.63 5.53 2.93
N ASN A 78 -7.11 5.57 4.16
CA ASN A 78 -6.95 6.82 4.88
C ASN A 78 -6.09 7.81 4.09
N ALA A 79 -6.54 9.08 4.05
CA ALA A 79 -5.88 10.17 3.35
C ALA A 79 -5.77 10.02 1.81
N LEU A 80 -6.37 9.01 1.22
CA LEU A 80 -6.47 8.86 -0.23
C LEU A 80 -7.69 9.64 -0.78
N ASP A 81 -7.51 10.26 -1.94
CA ASP A 81 -8.61 10.80 -2.73
C ASP A 81 -9.38 9.68 -3.45
N GLU A 82 -10.54 10.02 -4.00
CA GLU A 82 -11.41 9.05 -4.67
C GLU A 82 -10.71 8.28 -5.81
N ASP A 83 -9.88 8.97 -6.60
CA ASP A 83 -9.16 8.34 -7.71
C ASP A 83 -8.10 7.37 -7.20
N SER A 84 -7.40 7.73 -6.13
CA SER A 84 -6.41 6.85 -5.48
C SER A 84 -7.07 5.62 -4.83
N ILE A 85 -8.26 5.77 -4.26
CA ILE A 85 -9.05 4.64 -3.75
C ILE A 85 -9.43 3.68 -4.89
N LYS A 86 -9.86 4.19 -6.03
CA LYS A 86 -10.15 3.36 -7.22
C LYS A 86 -8.92 2.58 -7.67
N ILE A 87 -7.77 3.23 -7.77
CA ILE A 87 -6.50 2.59 -8.13
C ILE A 87 -6.14 1.50 -7.11
N PHE A 88 -6.25 1.77 -5.82
CA PHE A 88 -6.01 0.78 -4.77
C PHE A 88 -6.91 -0.45 -4.94
N ARG A 89 -8.21 -0.25 -5.19
CA ARG A 89 -9.17 -1.33 -5.43
C ARG A 89 -8.78 -2.17 -6.64
N GLU A 90 -8.40 -1.55 -7.75
CA GLU A 90 -7.97 -2.25 -8.96
C GLU A 90 -6.71 -3.10 -8.71
N ILE A 91 -5.75 -2.58 -7.96
CA ILE A 91 -4.55 -3.32 -7.54
C ILE A 91 -4.96 -4.53 -6.68
N MET A 92 -5.83 -4.35 -5.70
CA MET A 92 -6.29 -5.46 -4.84
C MET A 92 -7.02 -6.54 -5.63
N ILE A 93 -7.89 -6.15 -6.57
CA ILE A 93 -8.58 -7.08 -7.46
C ILE A 93 -7.56 -7.88 -8.31
N SER A 94 -6.55 -7.20 -8.83
CA SER A 94 -5.49 -7.85 -9.60
C SER A 94 -4.70 -8.85 -8.75
N LYS A 95 -4.30 -8.46 -7.54
CA LYS A 95 -3.59 -9.35 -6.61
C LYS A 95 -4.43 -10.55 -6.19
N LYS A 96 -5.72 -10.36 -5.94
CA LYS A 96 -6.68 -11.44 -5.67
C LYS A 96 -6.76 -12.43 -6.84
N LYS A 97 -6.83 -11.95 -8.08
CA LYS A 97 -6.82 -12.80 -9.28
C LYS A 97 -5.53 -13.61 -9.44
N GLN A 98 -4.43 -13.11 -8.92
CA GLN A 98 -3.14 -13.81 -8.86
C GLN A 98 -3.08 -14.88 -7.74
N GLY A 99 -4.14 -15.04 -6.96
CA GLY A 99 -4.22 -16.01 -5.86
C GLY A 99 -3.62 -15.51 -4.54
N LYS A 100 -3.32 -14.22 -4.42
CA LYS A 100 -2.77 -13.65 -3.18
C LYS A 100 -3.83 -13.59 -2.08
N THR A 101 -3.41 -13.77 -0.84
CA THR A 101 -4.25 -13.55 0.34
C THR A 101 -4.12 -12.10 0.79
N ILE A 102 -5.25 -11.43 0.99
CA ILE A 102 -5.30 -10.01 1.36
C ILE A 102 -6.11 -9.86 2.64
N LEU A 103 -5.49 -9.28 3.66
CA LEU A 103 -6.12 -8.93 4.93
C LEU A 103 -6.14 -7.41 5.08
N ILE A 104 -7.32 -6.82 5.23
CA ILE A 104 -7.47 -5.38 5.40
C ILE A 104 -8.25 -5.11 6.68
N ALA A 105 -7.66 -4.34 7.59
CA ALA A 105 -8.36 -3.74 8.71
C ALA A 105 -8.83 -2.34 8.28
N SER A 106 -10.12 -2.05 8.37
CA SER A 106 -10.68 -0.74 8.01
C SER A 106 -12.03 -0.51 8.67
N HIS A 107 -12.32 0.75 8.98
CA HIS A 107 -13.66 1.22 9.34
C HIS A 107 -14.39 1.93 8.17
N HIS A 108 -13.73 2.12 7.03
CA HIS A 108 -14.28 2.70 5.80
C HIS A 108 -14.86 1.61 4.87
N LYS A 109 -16.03 1.08 5.24
CA LYS A 109 -16.63 -0.05 4.50
C LYS A 109 -16.99 0.27 3.06
N GLU A 110 -17.43 1.51 2.80
CA GLU A 110 -17.88 1.91 1.46
C GLU A 110 -16.73 1.96 0.47
N ASP A 111 -15.53 2.39 0.90
CA ASP A 111 -14.34 2.45 0.05
C ASP A 111 -13.91 1.08 -0.50
N LEU A 112 -14.26 0.03 0.22
CA LEU A 112 -13.81 -1.33 -0.02
C LEU A 112 -14.97 -2.29 -0.35
N LYS A 113 -16.17 -1.75 -0.59
CA LYS A 113 -17.36 -2.53 -0.94
C LYS A 113 -17.09 -3.45 -2.13
N ASP A 114 -17.67 -4.66 -2.08
CA ASP A 114 -17.56 -5.69 -3.11
C ASP A 114 -16.12 -6.21 -3.39
N LEU A 115 -15.14 -5.84 -2.56
CA LEU A 115 -13.77 -6.31 -2.70
C LEU A 115 -13.51 -7.64 -1.97
N PHE A 116 -14.27 -7.91 -0.90
CA PHE A 116 -13.99 -8.99 0.05
C PHE A 116 -14.79 -10.27 -0.24
N ASP A 117 -14.16 -11.42 0.02
CA ASP A 117 -14.85 -12.71 0.09
C ASP A 117 -15.47 -12.93 1.47
N TYR A 118 -14.79 -12.42 2.52
CA TYR A 118 -15.21 -12.54 3.92
C TYR A 118 -15.04 -11.21 4.64
N ILE A 119 -15.99 -10.91 5.53
CA ILE A 119 -15.94 -9.76 6.43
C ILE A 119 -16.05 -10.27 7.86
N VAL A 120 -15.05 -9.96 8.67
CA VAL A 120 -15.05 -10.23 10.09
C VAL A 120 -15.25 -8.92 10.85
N LYS A 121 -16.24 -8.87 11.71
CA LYS A 121 -16.44 -7.73 12.60
C LYS A 121 -15.73 -8.00 13.91
N MET A 122 -15.01 -6.99 14.40
CA MET A 122 -14.37 -7.03 15.71
C MET A 122 -15.04 -6.02 16.63
N SER A 123 -15.42 -6.47 17.81
CA SER A 123 -15.98 -5.62 18.86
C SER A 123 -15.59 -6.17 20.23
N ASN A 124 -15.05 -5.31 21.10
CA ASN A 124 -14.65 -5.66 22.48
C ASN A 124 -13.70 -6.88 22.56
N GLY A 125 -12.84 -7.07 21.56
CA GLY A 125 -11.92 -8.21 21.50
C GLY A 125 -12.53 -9.52 20.99
N GLU A 126 -13.77 -9.51 20.55
CA GLU A 126 -14.47 -10.65 19.94
C GLU A 126 -14.62 -10.46 18.44
N CYS A 127 -14.53 -11.58 17.70
CA CYS A 127 -14.72 -11.65 16.26
C CYS A 127 -16.09 -12.24 15.92
N TYR A 128 -16.73 -11.68 14.90
CA TYR A 128 -18.05 -12.14 14.43
C TYR A 128 -18.02 -12.44 12.94
#